data_e82ae9331b74cce0ab2f59a4166df783
#
_entry.id   e82ae9331b74cce0ab2f59a4166df783
#
_cell.length_a   1.000
_cell.length_b   1.000
_cell.length_c   1.000
_cell.angle_alpha   90.00
_cell.angle_beta   90.00
_cell.angle_gamma   90.00
#
_symmetry.space_group_name_H-M   'P 1'
#
loop_
_entity.id
_entity.type
_entity.pdbx_description
1 polymer ?
#
loop_
_entity_poly.entity_id
_entity_poly.type
_entity_poly.pdbx_seq_one_letter_code
_entity_poly.pdbx_strand_id
1 'polypeptide(L)'
;MVVSKNMQNSSFAHQLAVSSLLPRLSVGMPNAVKIGFLAPLSGQAESWGLPGLHGCRIWEDWLNKTGGLLINGRRYPIKIVEHDCDYDAGRAAEGARHLIEQHDVKLLMMLGGDTMAQIRDYLAERKVLTSTLLPSDLSPDTPYLIAPSETHPIYNVTGVDWLAHARPELRTVAICSQTDALGLPSLATYRAAFKAANVGIAKEIQYDPDTTDAAAIVQPMLDSNADILCWCTSYTPMVHAMTEYAHAQGFKGQIISCTLDYYDQLVARTSVGFMEGFVFQFPDFDDEKLTDKTFFFNQPKGFFDEYNHRFPGTWTAVSWEYVAILDIWHAAVEKCNSVNSPSVLAAMKQLGHVTHAFGPAHWWGESMFGIDNALVGDWPVVTLKNGKAKIAAFGSIPRWLKRHGGLLKQEMSALGQLWEQRLRSSGNGTALQGRTPESLLQK
;
A
#
# COMPACT_ATOMS: atom_id res chain seq x y z
N MET A 1 30.23 -30.92 -42.64
CA MET A 1 29.91 -31.81 -41.53
C MET A 1 29.02 -31.07 -40.55
N VAL A 2 27.76 -31.43 -40.58
CA VAL A 2 26.64 -30.87 -39.84
C VAL A 2 26.57 -31.48 -38.47
N VAL A 3 26.38 -30.78 -37.39
CA VAL A 3 25.64 -31.25 -36.23
C VAL A 3 24.83 -30.12 -35.63
N SER A 4 23.53 -30.30 -35.73
CA SER A 4 22.47 -29.51 -35.09
C SER A 4 22.47 -29.70 -33.56
N LYS A 5 22.07 -28.66 -32.83
CA LYS A 5 21.48 -28.78 -31.49
C LYS A 5 20.17 -27.99 -31.43
N ASN A 6 19.11 -28.70 -31.80
CA ASN A 6 17.78 -28.45 -31.26
C ASN A 6 17.66 -29.20 -29.94
N MET A 7 17.36 -28.55 -28.88
CA MET A 7 16.73 -29.06 -27.64
C MET A 7 16.31 -27.82 -26.81
N GLN A 8 15.11 -27.69 -26.61
CA GLN A 8 14.14 -27.91 -25.56
C GLN A 8 13.18 -26.72 -25.46
N ASN A 9 12.07 -26.82 -26.14
CA ASN A 9 10.84 -26.12 -25.80
C ASN A 9 9.70 -27.15 -25.85
N SER A 10 9.56 -27.97 -24.81
CA SER A 10 8.39 -28.84 -24.66
C SER A 10 8.29 -29.33 -23.20
N SER A 11 7.92 -28.48 -22.26
CA SER A 11 7.66 -28.95 -20.90
C SER A 11 6.39 -28.38 -20.27
N PHE A 12 5.82 -27.31 -20.80
CA PHE A 12 4.64 -26.66 -20.18
C PHE A 12 3.28 -27.12 -20.72
N ALA A 13 3.24 -27.75 -21.91
CA ALA A 13 1.98 -28.22 -22.49
C ALA A 13 1.51 -29.58 -21.94
N HIS A 14 2.36 -30.36 -21.26
CA HIS A 14 2.02 -31.69 -20.77
C HIS A 14 1.47 -31.76 -19.35
N GLN A 15 1.55 -30.69 -18.57
CA GLN A 15 0.98 -30.66 -17.21
C GLN A 15 -0.50 -30.32 -17.11
N LEU A 16 -1.12 -29.82 -18.19
CA LEU A 16 -2.55 -29.49 -18.22
C LEU A 16 -3.46 -30.65 -18.65
N ALA A 17 -2.91 -31.76 -19.13
CA ALA A 17 -3.69 -32.88 -19.67
C ALA A 17 -3.91 -34.04 -18.70
N VAL A 18 -3.35 -34.05 -17.48
CA VAL A 18 -3.47 -35.16 -16.52
C VAL A 18 -4.49 -34.90 -15.40
N SER A 19 -5.19 -33.78 -15.42
CA SER A 19 -6.11 -33.38 -14.34
C SER A 19 -7.53 -33.96 -14.42
N SER A 20 -7.83 -34.90 -15.37
CA SER A 20 -9.21 -35.35 -15.59
C SER A 20 -9.55 -36.76 -15.06
N LEU A 21 -8.66 -37.39 -14.29
CA LEU A 21 -8.89 -38.77 -13.79
C LEU A 21 -8.52 -38.94 -12.31
N LEU A 22 -8.94 -38.05 -11.44
CA LEU A 22 -8.95 -38.38 -10.02
C LEU A 22 -10.40 -38.67 -9.58
N PRO A 23 -10.65 -39.78 -8.86
CA PRO A 23 -11.98 -40.12 -8.39
C PRO A 23 -12.45 -39.06 -7.39
N ARG A 24 -13.64 -38.49 -7.61
CA ARG A 24 -14.35 -37.66 -6.65
C ARG A 24 -14.72 -38.50 -5.42
N LEU A 25 -13.78 -38.66 -4.51
CA LEU A 25 -14.15 -39.06 -3.15
C LEU A 25 -14.80 -37.85 -2.49
N SER A 26 -16.07 -37.93 -2.19
CA SER A 26 -16.84 -37.02 -1.35
C SER A 26 -16.44 -37.18 0.12
N VAL A 27 -15.17 -36.96 0.42
CA VAL A 27 -14.74 -36.65 1.78
C VAL A 27 -15.09 -35.19 1.97
N GLY A 28 -15.90 -34.86 3.00
CA GLY A 28 -16.37 -33.49 3.25
C GLY A 28 -15.23 -32.49 3.06
N MET A 29 -15.47 -31.48 2.22
CA MET A 29 -14.42 -30.49 1.93
C MET A 29 -13.98 -29.87 3.25
N PRO A 30 -12.67 -29.75 3.52
CA PRO A 30 -12.21 -29.09 4.73
C PRO A 30 -12.77 -27.67 4.76
N ASN A 31 -13.13 -27.18 5.94
CA ASN A 31 -13.60 -25.80 6.11
C ASN A 31 -12.58 -24.85 5.45
N ALA A 32 -13.07 -23.87 4.72
CA ALA A 32 -12.22 -22.87 4.09
C ALA A 32 -11.42 -22.09 5.15
N VAL A 33 -10.16 -21.79 4.85
CA VAL A 33 -9.39 -20.81 5.62
C VAL A 33 -9.90 -19.43 5.24
N LYS A 34 -10.41 -18.69 6.22
CA LYS A 34 -11.01 -17.37 5.97
C LYS A 34 -10.01 -16.24 6.21
N ILE A 35 -10.06 -15.26 5.35
CA ILE A 35 -9.31 -14.00 5.43
C ILE A 35 -10.33 -12.87 5.50
N GLY A 36 -10.18 -11.98 6.49
CA GLY A 36 -11.02 -10.80 6.63
C GLY A 36 -10.50 -9.65 5.77
N PHE A 37 -11.39 -8.98 5.08
CA PHE A 37 -11.11 -7.76 4.33
C PHE A 37 -11.98 -6.63 4.89
N LEU A 38 -11.37 -5.73 5.66
CA LEU A 38 -12.01 -4.63 6.38
C LEU A 38 -11.48 -3.30 5.82
N ALA A 39 -12.20 -2.74 4.87
CA ALA A 39 -11.76 -1.54 4.17
C ALA A 39 -12.97 -0.69 3.75
N PRO A 40 -12.77 0.57 3.34
CA PRO A 40 -13.84 1.36 2.75
C PRO A 40 -14.21 0.79 1.38
N LEU A 41 -15.40 0.21 1.28
CA LEU A 41 -15.96 -0.30 0.02
C LEU A 41 -16.98 0.68 -0.58
N SER A 42 -17.21 1.79 0.11
CA SER A 42 -18.10 2.88 -0.26
C SER A 42 -17.53 4.22 0.25
N GLY A 43 -18.19 5.34 -0.10
CA GLY A 43 -17.85 6.68 0.38
C GLY A 43 -16.64 7.31 -0.32
N GLN A 44 -16.07 8.35 0.31
CA GLN A 44 -14.98 9.15 -0.29
C GLN A 44 -13.66 8.37 -0.44
N ALA A 45 -13.46 7.36 0.40
CA ALA A 45 -12.26 6.51 0.40
C ALA A 45 -12.46 5.18 -0.35
N GLU A 46 -13.55 4.99 -1.09
CA GLU A 46 -13.86 3.76 -1.84
C GLU A 46 -12.70 3.31 -2.73
N SER A 47 -12.03 4.25 -3.41
CA SER A 47 -10.88 3.97 -4.30
C SER A 47 -9.71 3.29 -3.60
N TRP A 48 -9.67 3.31 -2.26
CA TRP A 48 -8.64 2.68 -1.43
C TRP A 48 -9.08 1.36 -0.78
N GLY A 49 -10.27 0.88 -1.06
CA GLY A 49 -10.81 -0.37 -0.53
C GLY A 49 -11.38 -1.29 -1.61
N LEU A 50 -12.44 -0.86 -2.29
CA LEU A 50 -13.17 -1.69 -3.25
C LEU A 50 -12.29 -2.27 -4.37
N PRO A 51 -11.41 -1.50 -5.03
CA PRO A 51 -10.49 -2.06 -6.02
C PRO A 51 -9.53 -3.12 -5.45
N GLY A 52 -9.14 -2.97 -4.18
CA GLY A 52 -8.34 -3.96 -3.47
C GLY A 52 -9.08 -5.26 -3.23
N LEU A 53 -10.36 -5.20 -2.85
CA LEU A 53 -11.22 -6.38 -2.74
C LEU A 53 -11.33 -7.11 -4.09
N HIS A 54 -11.50 -6.38 -5.18
CA HIS A 54 -11.54 -6.94 -6.53
C HIS A 54 -10.26 -7.72 -6.86
N GLY A 55 -9.09 -7.15 -6.59
CA GLY A 55 -7.81 -7.83 -6.76
C GLY A 55 -7.70 -9.10 -5.89
N CYS A 56 -8.09 -9.00 -4.63
CA CYS A 56 -8.10 -10.14 -3.70
C CYS A 56 -9.03 -11.27 -4.15
N ARG A 57 -10.16 -10.97 -4.79
CA ARG A 57 -11.05 -11.98 -5.37
C ARG A 57 -10.42 -12.73 -6.55
N ILE A 58 -9.62 -12.06 -7.38
CA ILE A 58 -8.85 -12.72 -8.44
C ILE A 58 -7.82 -13.67 -7.83
N TRP A 59 -7.09 -13.22 -6.81
CA TRP A 59 -6.11 -14.04 -6.10
C TRP A 59 -6.76 -15.26 -5.42
N GLU A 60 -7.90 -15.09 -4.75
CA GLU A 60 -8.71 -16.16 -4.15
C GLU A 60 -9.07 -17.22 -5.20
N ASP A 61 -9.59 -16.78 -6.34
CA ASP A 61 -9.94 -17.68 -7.44
C ASP A 61 -8.74 -18.44 -8.00
N TRP A 62 -7.61 -17.75 -8.21
CA TRP A 62 -6.40 -18.37 -8.74
C TRP A 62 -5.84 -19.41 -7.77
N LEU A 63 -5.72 -19.08 -6.49
CA LEU A 63 -5.25 -20.04 -5.50
C LEU A 63 -6.18 -21.24 -5.37
N ASN A 64 -7.48 -21.02 -5.33
CA ASN A 64 -8.46 -22.10 -5.23
C ASN A 64 -8.46 -23.02 -6.48
N LYS A 65 -8.23 -22.49 -7.68
CA LYS A 65 -8.05 -23.27 -8.91
C LYS A 65 -6.81 -24.18 -8.86
N THR A 66 -5.77 -23.79 -8.13
CA THR A 66 -4.57 -24.65 -7.91
C THR A 66 -4.73 -25.65 -6.77
N GLY A 67 -5.92 -25.70 -6.17
CA GLY A 67 -6.26 -26.61 -5.07
C GLY A 67 -6.25 -25.97 -3.69
N GLY A 68 -6.02 -24.67 -3.59
CA GLY A 68 -6.03 -23.92 -2.33
C GLY A 68 -4.72 -23.99 -1.55
N LEU A 69 -4.76 -23.50 -0.34
CA LEU A 69 -3.64 -23.35 0.60
C LEU A 69 -3.16 -24.73 1.11
N LEU A 70 -1.87 -25.02 1.01
CA LEU A 70 -1.28 -26.26 1.49
C LEU A 70 -0.80 -26.12 2.95
N ILE A 71 -1.39 -26.93 3.84
CA ILE A 71 -1.00 -26.97 5.27
C ILE A 71 -0.89 -28.43 5.70
N ASN A 72 0.28 -28.83 6.20
CA ASN A 72 0.54 -30.20 6.67
C ASN A 72 0.12 -31.28 5.66
N GLY A 73 0.41 -31.05 4.38
CA GLY A 73 0.08 -31.99 3.29
C GLY A 73 -1.41 -32.05 2.89
N ARG A 74 -2.26 -31.19 3.48
CA ARG A 74 -3.68 -31.07 3.12
C ARG A 74 -3.95 -29.72 2.46
N ARG A 75 -4.83 -29.71 1.48
CA ARG A 75 -5.25 -28.49 0.80
C ARG A 75 -6.56 -27.98 1.36
N TYR A 76 -6.63 -26.65 1.54
CA TYR A 76 -7.76 -25.93 2.09
C TYR A 76 -8.17 -24.83 1.13
N PRO A 77 -9.45 -24.73 0.77
CA PRO A 77 -9.91 -23.57 0.01
C PRO A 77 -9.74 -22.30 0.85
N ILE A 78 -9.49 -21.19 0.19
CA ILE A 78 -9.49 -19.86 0.79
C ILE A 78 -10.86 -19.22 0.57
N LYS A 79 -11.29 -18.42 1.55
CA LYS A 79 -12.45 -17.55 1.43
C LYS A 79 -12.15 -16.18 2.02
N ILE A 80 -12.25 -15.14 1.20
CA ILE A 80 -12.21 -13.76 1.64
C ILE A 80 -13.62 -13.38 2.13
N VAL A 81 -13.69 -12.78 3.30
CA VAL A 81 -14.93 -12.25 3.91
C VAL A 81 -14.75 -10.76 4.08
N GLU A 82 -15.57 -9.98 3.38
CA GLU A 82 -15.51 -8.53 3.39
C GLU A 82 -16.43 -7.89 4.42
N HIS A 83 -16.03 -6.71 4.88
CA HIS A 83 -16.85 -5.78 5.65
C HIS A 83 -16.54 -4.35 5.23
N ASP A 84 -17.57 -3.62 4.80
CA ASP A 84 -17.45 -2.22 4.44
C ASP A 84 -17.45 -1.33 5.68
N CYS A 85 -16.34 -0.66 5.94
CA CYS A 85 -16.24 0.29 7.05
C CYS A 85 -16.48 1.76 6.65
N ASP A 86 -16.63 2.08 5.35
CA ASP A 86 -16.83 3.46 4.85
C ASP A 86 -15.82 4.48 5.45
N TYR A 87 -14.63 4.01 5.76
CA TYR A 87 -13.58 4.72 6.48
C TYR A 87 -14.00 5.27 7.87
N ASP A 88 -15.08 4.77 8.44
CA ASP A 88 -15.57 5.13 9.78
C ASP A 88 -14.97 4.22 10.87
N ALA A 89 -14.47 4.82 11.95
CA ALA A 89 -13.79 4.10 13.04
C ALA A 89 -14.76 3.16 13.83
N GLY A 90 -16.00 3.56 13.99
CA GLY A 90 -17.03 2.77 14.68
C GLY A 90 -17.42 1.54 13.87
N ARG A 91 -17.69 1.73 12.56
CA ARG A 91 -17.99 0.63 11.63
C ARG A 91 -16.79 -0.31 11.47
N ALA A 92 -15.56 0.22 11.47
CA ALA A 92 -14.35 -0.60 11.45
C ALA A 92 -14.23 -1.46 12.72
N ALA A 93 -14.54 -0.90 13.90
CA ALA A 93 -14.51 -1.65 15.15
C ALA A 93 -15.57 -2.77 15.19
N GLU A 94 -16.77 -2.52 14.69
CA GLU A 94 -17.83 -3.52 14.55
C GLU A 94 -17.42 -4.62 13.57
N GLY A 95 -16.92 -4.23 12.39
CA GLY A 95 -16.45 -5.13 11.33
C GLY A 95 -15.31 -6.03 11.79
N ALA A 96 -14.33 -5.49 12.52
CA ALA A 96 -13.22 -6.28 13.07
C ALA A 96 -13.71 -7.37 14.01
N ARG A 97 -14.63 -7.03 14.95
CA ARG A 97 -15.24 -8.02 15.85
C ARG A 97 -16.03 -9.07 15.08
N HIS A 98 -16.84 -8.65 14.12
CA HIS A 98 -17.64 -9.56 13.30
C HIS A 98 -16.75 -10.56 12.54
N LEU A 99 -15.71 -10.07 11.86
CA LEU A 99 -14.80 -10.92 11.09
C LEU A 99 -14.01 -11.88 11.97
N ILE A 100 -13.53 -11.44 13.13
CA ILE A 100 -12.74 -12.26 14.05
C ILE A 100 -13.61 -13.25 14.80
N GLU A 101 -14.74 -12.82 15.40
CA GLU A 101 -15.53 -13.66 16.31
C GLU A 101 -16.52 -14.57 15.59
N GLN A 102 -17.14 -14.09 14.49
CA GLN A 102 -18.15 -14.87 13.77
C GLN A 102 -17.56 -15.65 12.60
N HIS A 103 -16.47 -15.16 12.01
CA HIS A 103 -15.86 -15.80 10.84
C HIS A 103 -14.55 -16.52 11.15
N ASP A 104 -13.91 -16.28 12.29
CA ASP A 104 -12.64 -16.91 12.69
C ASP A 104 -11.54 -16.69 11.62
N VAL A 105 -11.43 -15.45 11.12
CA VAL A 105 -10.45 -15.10 10.09
C VAL A 105 -9.02 -15.29 10.61
N LYS A 106 -8.11 -15.74 9.74
CA LYS A 106 -6.73 -16.05 10.10
C LYS A 106 -5.74 -14.93 9.72
N LEU A 107 -6.19 -14.02 8.89
CA LEU A 107 -5.57 -12.74 8.57
C LEU A 107 -6.70 -11.71 8.49
N LEU A 108 -6.51 -10.54 9.09
CA LEU A 108 -7.38 -9.39 8.89
C LEU A 108 -6.60 -8.35 8.07
N MET A 109 -7.11 -7.97 6.91
CA MET A 109 -6.52 -6.93 6.07
C MET A 109 -7.32 -5.65 6.18
N MET A 110 -6.63 -4.53 6.39
CA MET A 110 -7.24 -3.22 6.60
C MET A 110 -6.52 -2.14 5.79
N LEU A 111 -7.24 -1.06 5.47
CA LEU A 111 -6.60 0.19 5.04
C LEU A 111 -5.75 0.78 6.17
N GLY A 112 -6.32 0.92 7.36
CA GLY A 112 -5.67 1.54 8.52
C GLY A 112 -6.09 3.00 8.73
N GLY A 113 -5.21 3.80 9.34
CA GLY A 113 -5.44 5.22 9.58
C GLY A 113 -6.44 5.49 10.69
N ASP A 114 -7.41 6.38 10.44
CA ASP A 114 -8.39 6.77 11.46
C ASP A 114 -9.27 5.60 11.91
N THR A 115 -9.46 4.59 11.07
CA THR A 115 -10.19 3.37 11.44
C THR A 115 -9.49 2.54 12.51
N MET A 116 -8.18 2.71 12.70
CA MET A 116 -7.40 1.96 13.68
C MET A 116 -7.65 2.40 15.14
N ALA A 117 -8.08 3.62 15.35
CA ALA A 117 -8.15 4.23 16.69
C ALA A 117 -9.02 3.43 17.69
N GLN A 118 -10.16 2.87 17.25
CA GLN A 118 -11.12 2.16 18.11
C GLN A 118 -10.89 0.64 18.17
N ILE A 119 -9.99 0.08 17.38
CA ILE A 119 -9.78 -1.37 17.32
C ILE A 119 -8.40 -1.82 17.80
N ARG A 120 -7.46 -0.89 17.99
CA ARG A 120 -6.08 -1.17 18.37
C ARG A 120 -5.96 -2.14 19.57
N ASP A 121 -6.61 -1.79 20.69
CA ASP A 121 -6.55 -2.57 21.93
C ASP A 121 -7.18 -3.96 21.75
N TYR A 122 -8.28 -4.02 21.02
CA TYR A 122 -8.96 -5.27 20.70
C TYR A 122 -8.07 -6.19 19.86
N LEU A 123 -7.39 -5.65 18.82
CA LEU A 123 -6.47 -6.45 18.01
C LEU A 123 -5.26 -6.94 18.81
N ALA A 124 -4.72 -6.10 19.70
CA ALA A 124 -3.64 -6.48 20.61
C ALA A 124 -4.03 -7.63 21.53
N GLU A 125 -5.23 -7.59 22.11
CA GLU A 125 -5.79 -8.65 22.96
C GLU A 125 -6.01 -9.95 22.19
N ARG A 126 -6.63 -9.88 21.00
CA ARG A 126 -7.01 -11.06 20.20
C ARG A 126 -5.81 -11.72 19.51
N LYS A 127 -4.70 -11.01 19.33
CA LYS A 127 -3.46 -11.51 18.70
C LYS A 127 -3.70 -12.10 17.30
N VAL A 128 -4.67 -11.55 16.57
CA VAL A 128 -4.91 -11.91 15.17
C VAL A 128 -3.90 -11.18 14.31
N LEU A 129 -3.26 -11.90 13.38
CA LEU A 129 -2.38 -11.27 12.40
C LEU A 129 -3.20 -10.29 11.56
N THR A 130 -2.84 -9.04 11.63
CA THR A 130 -3.54 -7.94 10.95
C THR A 130 -2.56 -7.19 10.07
N SER A 131 -2.96 -6.84 8.86
CA SER A 131 -2.19 -5.97 8.00
C SER A 131 -2.86 -4.62 7.83
N THR A 132 -2.05 -3.58 7.74
CA THR A 132 -2.43 -2.21 7.36
C THR A 132 -1.61 -1.78 6.15
N LEU A 133 -2.13 -0.83 5.37
CA LEU A 133 -1.35 -0.16 4.33
C LEU A 133 -0.50 0.99 4.91
N LEU A 134 -0.79 1.42 6.15
CA LEU A 134 -0.15 2.55 6.80
C LEU A 134 0.85 2.13 7.88
N PRO A 135 2.16 2.17 7.64
CA PRO A 135 3.16 1.90 8.68
C PRO A 135 3.04 2.80 9.91
N SER A 136 2.45 3.99 9.76
CA SER A 136 2.17 4.88 10.88
C SER A 136 1.24 4.28 11.94
N ASP A 137 0.45 3.24 11.62
CA ASP A 137 -0.41 2.52 12.58
C ASP A 137 0.38 1.62 13.52
N LEU A 138 1.61 1.25 13.14
CA LEU A 138 2.44 0.33 13.89
C LEU A 138 2.87 0.91 15.23
N SER A 139 2.91 0.04 16.24
CA SER A 139 3.47 0.34 17.56
C SER A 139 3.85 -0.96 18.28
N PRO A 140 4.70 -0.89 19.34
CA PRO A 140 5.03 -2.07 20.16
C PRO A 140 3.81 -2.72 20.81
N ASP A 141 2.72 -1.97 21.03
CA ASP A 141 1.49 -2.47 21.68
C ASP A 141 0.69 -3.41 20.78
N THR A 142 0.91 -3.35 19.46
CA THR A 142 0.24 -4.19 18.46
C THR A 142 1.23 -5.07 17.70
N PRO A 143 1.91 -6.04 18.35
CA PRO A 143 3.00 -6.80 17.74
C PRO A 143 2.57 -7.69 16.57
N TYR A 144 1.28 -7.97 16.41
CA TYR A 144 0.71 -8.73 15.29
C TYR A 144 0.14 -7.83 14.18
N LEU A 145 0.31 -6.51 14.26
CA LEU A 145 0.02 -5.58 13.17
C LEU A 145 1.26 -5.42 12.29
N ILE A 146 1.11 -5.58 10.99
CA ILE A 146 2.18 -5.51 10.00
C ILE A 146 1.78 -4.60 8.83
N ALA A 147 2.75 -3.97 8.19
CA ALA A 147 2.59 -3.23 6.93
C ALA A 147 3.53 -3.84 5.87
N PRO A 148 3.13 -4.96 5.23
CA PRO A 148 4.06 -5.78 4.46
C PRO A 148 4.09 -5.47 2.96
N SER A 149 3.20 -4.64 2.42
CA SER A 149 3.11 -4.37 0.98
C SER A 149 3.44 -2.93 0.63
N GLU A 150 2.82 -2.00 1.29
CA GLU A 150 2.97 -0.58 1.09
C GLU A 150 3.65 0.06 2.31
N THR A 151 4.48 1.04 2.06
CA THR A 151 5.06 1.90 3.09
C THR A 151 4.51 3.31 2.97
N HIS A 152 3.16 3.39 2.92
CA HIS A 152 2.50 4.70 2.85
C HIS A 152 2.90 5.60 4.02
N PRO A 153 3.28 6.81 3.77
CA PRO A 153 3.57 7.46 2.49
C PRO A 153 5.07 7.55 2.19
N ILE A 154 5.90 6.68 2.80
CA ILE A 154 7.37 6.78 2.73
C ILE A 154 7.88 6.61 1.29
N TYR A 155 7.18 5.86 0.45
CA TYR A 155 7.52 5.70 -0.95
C TYR A 155 7.59 7.04 -1.71
N ASN A 156 6.93 8.10 -1.26
CA ASN A 156 6.96 9.43 -1.87
C ASN A 156 8.37 10.00 -2.01
N VAL A 157 9.31 9.56 -1.16
CA VAL A 157 10.70 9.99 -1.24
C VAL A 157 11.36 9.62 -2.58
N THR A 158 10.93 8.52 -3.21
CA THR A 158 11.49 8.06 -4.47
C THR A 158 11.13 9.00 -5.62
N GLY A 159 9.88 9.47 -5.66
CA GLY A 159 9.40 10.42 -6.67
C GLY A 159 10.11 11.75 -6.57
N VAL A 160 10.28 12.28 -5.36
CA VAL A 160 10.99 13.57 -5.14
C VAL A 160 12.49 13.44 -5.46
N ASP A 161 13.14 12.36 -4.99
CA ASP A 161 14.58 12.13 -5.26
C ASP A 161 14.84 12.01 -6.76
N TRP A 162 13.97 11.27 -7.49
CA TRP A 162 14.04 11.17 -8.94
C TRP A 162 13.79 12.52 -9.65
N LEU A 163 12.74 13.24 -9.24
CA LEU A 163 12.36 14.51 -9.85
C LEU A 163 13.49 15.55 -9.72
N ALA A 164 14.10 15.64 -8.55
CA ALA A 164 15.21 16.56 -8.30
C ALA A 164 16.44 16.27 -9.18
N HIS A 165 16.66 15.00 -9.55
CA HIS A 165 17.73 14.63 -10.49
C HIS A 165 17.34 14.85 -11.96
N ALA A 166 16.10 14.53 -12.31
CA ALA A 166 15.60 14.64 -13.68
C ALA A 166 15.31 16.10 -14.09
N ARG A 167 14.94 16.94 -13.14
CA ARG A 167 14.52 18.35 -13.35
C ARG A 167 15.21 19.28 -12.34
N PRO A 168 16.56 19.39 -12.38
CA PRO A 168 17.32 20.15 -11.38
C PRO A 168 17.05 21.66 -11.39
N GLU A 169 16.36 22.17 -12.41
CA GLU A 169 15.91 23.56 -12.50
C GLU A 169 14.72 23.87 -11.57
N LEU A 170 13.95 22.86 -11.13
CA LEU A 170 12.82 23.05 -10.22
C LEU A 170 13.36 23.26 -8.80
N ARG A 171 13.06 24.42 -8.21
CA ARG A 171 13.67 24.87 -6.94
C ARG A 171 12.68 25.06 -5.83
N THR A 172 11.40 25.22 -6.15
CA THR A 172 10.37 25.55 -5.18
C THR A 172 9.14 24.65 -5.34
N VAL A 173 8.49 24.33 -4.21
CA VAL A 173 7.26 23.54 -4.17
C VAL A 173 6.21 24.23 -3.32
N ALA A 174 4.96 24.19 -3.77
CA ALA A 174 3.79 24.40 -2.94
C ALA A 174 3.18 23.05 -2.61
N ILE A 175 2.90 22.80 -1.33
CA ILE A 175 2.42 21.50 -0.81
C ILE A 175 1.05 21.69 -0.16
N CYS A 176 0.12 20.77 -0.43
CA CYS A 176 -1.11 20.71 0.35
C CYS A 176 -1.37 19.32 0.90
N SER A 177 -2.09 19.23 2.02
CA SER A 177 -2.40 17.98 2.73
C SER A 177 -3.69 18.07 3.51
N GLN A 178 -4.50 17.02 3.50
CA GLN A 178 -5.57 16.87 4.48
C GLN A 178 -4.98 16.57 5.87
N THR A 179 -5.73 16.92 6.94
CA THR A 179 -5.24 16.90 8.33
C THR A 179 -5.74 15.67 9.09
N ASP A 180 -5.55 14.49 8.53
CA ASP A 180 -5.94 13.22 9.12
C ASP A 180 -4.75 12.25 9.23
N ALA A 181 -5.04 11.02 9.63
CA ALA A 181 -4.03 9.96 9.76
C ALA A 181 -3.39 9.51 8.43
N LEU A 182 -3.96 9.89 7.30
CA LEU A 182 -3.42 9.63 5.96
C LEU A 182 -2.54 10.80 5.49
N GLY A 183 -3.05 12.03 5.61
CA GLY A 183 -2.41 13.23 5.07
C GLY A 183 -1.19 13.68 5.87
N LEU A 184 -1.26 13.72 7.20
CA LEU A 184 -0.16 14.26 8.02
C LEU A 184 1.16 13.46 7.90
N PRO A 185 1.19 12.13 7.88
CA PRO A 185 2.42 11.38 7.56
C PRO A 185 2.93 11.66 6.14
N SER A 186 2.03 11.86 5.18
CA SER A 186 2.38 12.20 3.80
C SER A 186 3.04 13.58 3.72
N LEU A 187 2.49 14.56 4.42
CA LEU A 187 3.08 15.90 4.54
C LEU A 187 4.48 15.84 5.14
N ALA A 188 4.67 15.09 6.25
CA ALA A 188 5.98 14.90 6.86
C ALA A 188 6.99 14.30 5.89
N THR A 189 6.56 13.30 5.12
CA THR A 189 7.43 12.60 4.16
C THR A 189 7.83 13.51 3.01
N TYR A 190 6.89 14.25 2.42
CA TYR A 190 7.21 15.20 1.36
C TYR A 190 8.08 16.36 1.86
N ARG A 191 7.83 16.90 3.06
CA ARG A 191 8.72 17.90 3.67
C ARG A 191 10.16 17.40 3.79
N ALA A 192 10.33 16.18 4.30
CA ALA A 192 11.65 15.56 4.42
C ALA A 192 12.30 15.34 3.05
N ALA A 193 11.54 14.85 2.09
CA ALA A 193 12.03 14.56 0.74
C ALA A 193 12.47 15.83 0.01
N PHE A 194 11.65 16.88 -0.01
CA PHE A 194 11.99 18.15 -0.65
C PHE A 194 13.16 18.85 0.05
N LYS A 195 13.23 18.84 1.39
CA LYS A 195 14.39 19.36 2.12
C LYS A 195 15.66 18.58 1.79
N ALA A 196 15.60 17.24 1.71
CA ALA A 196 16.75 16.42 1.32
C ALA A 196 17.22 16.69 -0.12
N ALA A 197 16.29 17.09 -1.00
CA ALA A 197 16.54 17.46 -2.39
C ALA A 197 16.96 18.94 -2.60
N ASN A 198 17.05 19.73 -1.52
CA ASN A 198 17.27 21.19 -1.56
C ASN A 198 16.23 21.96 -2.41
N VAL A 199 14.98 21.51 -2.38
CA VAL A 199 13.82 22.21 -2.95
C VAL A 199 13.12 22.99 -1.84
N GLY A 200 12.97 24.29 -2.00
CA GLY A 200 12.35 25.17 -1.01
C GLY A 200 10.83 25.04 -0.98
N ILE A 201 10.22 24.97 0.19
CA ILE A 201 8.77 25.00 0.35
C ILE A 201 8.31 26.46 0.33
N ALA A 202 7.73 26.89 -0.79
CA ALA A 202 7.24 28.25 -1.00
C ALA A 202 5.86 28.48 -0.34
N LYS A 203 5.03 27.46 -0.30
CA LYS A 203 3.70 27.48 0.31
C LYS A 203 3.33 26.14 0.87
N GLU A 204 2.65 26.13 2.01
CA GLU A 204 2.04 24.95 2.59
C GLU A 204 0.60 25.25 2.99
N ILE A 205 -0.31 24.35 2.62
CA ILE A 205 -1.73 24.41 2.96
C ILE A 205 -2.12 23.11 3.65
N GLN A 206 -2.70 23.21 4.81
CA GLN A 206 -3.36 22.08 5.47
C GLN A 206 -4.87 22.37 5.48
N TYR A 207 -5.67 21.34 5.19
CA TYR A 207 -7.13 21.49 5.08
C TYR A 207 -7.85 20.29 5.71
N ASP A 208 -9.08 20.53 6.12
CA ASP A 208 -9.96 19.52 6.68
C ASP A 208 -10.32 18.48 5.62
N PRO A 209 -10.27 17.16 5.90
CA PRO A 209 -10.63 16.10 4.95
C PRO A 209 -12.03 16.26 4.32
N ASP A 210 -12.97 16.90 5.04
CA ASP A 210 -14.34 17.15 4.54
C ASP A 210 -14.41 18.37 3.61
N THR A 211 -13.30 19.07 3.36
CA THR A 211 -13.23 20.22 2.45
C THR A 211 -13.55 19.79 1.02
N THR A 212 -14.44 20.52 0.36
CA THR A 212 -14.81 20.31 -1.05
C THR A 212 -14.36 21.46 -1.97
N ASP A 213 -13.86 22.56 -1.42
CA ASP A 213 -13.42 23.75 -2.16
C ASP A 213 -11.93 23.63 -2.57
N ALA A 214 -11.68 23.02 -3.72
CA ALA A 214 -10.36 22.92 -4.29
C ALA A 214 -9.73 24.28 -4.64
N ALA A 215 -10.54 25.30 -4.96
CA ALA A 215 -10.04 26.63 -5.30
C ALA A 215 -9.40 27.30 -4.08
N ALA A 216 -10.01 27.19 -2.89
CA ALA A 216 -9.45 27.72 -1.66
C ALA A 216 -8.09 27.11 -1.30
N ILE A 217 -7.83 25.87 -1.74
CA ILE A 217 -6.55 25.17 -1.53
C ILE A 217 -5.53 25.58 -2.61
N VAL A 218 -5.91 25.46 -3.88
CA VAL A 218 -4.95 25.54 -5.00
C VAL A 218 -4.60 26.99 -5.37
N GLN A 219 -5.55 27.95 -5.26
CA GLN A 219 -5.26 29.35 -5.63
C GLN A 219 -4.08 29.94 -4.84
N PRO A 220 -4.00 29.85 -3.49
CA PRO A 220 -2.83 30.33 -2.75
C PRO A 220 -1.52 29.61 -3.09
N MET A 221 -1.60 28.35 -3.59
CA MET A 221 -0.43 27.63 -4.07
C MET A 221 0.05 28.19 -5.41
N LEU A 222 -0.86 28.49 -6.32
CA LEU A 222 -0.54 29.14 -7.60
C LEU A 222 0.03 30.54 -7.38
N ASP A 223 -0.53 31.33 -6.47
CA ASP A 223 -0.06 32.69 -6.14
C ASP A 223 1.36 32.71 -5.56
N SER A 224 1.84 31.58 -5.01
CA SER A 224 3.21 31.42 -4.53
C SER A 224 4.25 31.36 -5.64
N ASN A 225 3.84 31.18 -6.90
CA ASN A 225 4.68 30.99 -8.08
C ASN A 225 5.69 29.82 -7.91
N ALA A 226 5.31 28.77 -7.18
CA ALA A 226 6.15 27.58 -7.02
C ALA A 226 6.29 26.80 -8.34
N ASP A 227 7.47 26.23 -8.56
CA ASP A 227 7.77 25.41 -9.74
C ASP A 227 6.98 24.10 -9.75
N ILE A 228 6.69 23.59 -8.52
CA ILE A 228 6.04 22.30 -8.29
C ILE A 228 4.77 22.50 -7.45
N LEU A 229 3.67 21.85 -7.85
CA LEU A 229 2.53 21.61 -6.99
C LEU A 229 2.59 20.16 -6.48
N CYS A 230 2.42 20.00 -5.17
CA CYS A 230 2.48 18.69 -4.52
C CYS A 230 1.17 18.38 -3.79
N TRP A 231 0.49 17.35 -4.25
CA TRP A 231 -0.67 16.80 -3.55
C TRP A 231 -0.20 15.68 -2.62
N CYS A 232 -0.19 15.94 -1.30
CA CYS A 232 -0.04 14.87 -0.31
C CYS A 232 -1.25 13.94 -0.39
N THR A 233 -1.27 12.88 0.43
CA THR A 233 -2.42 11.97 0.46
C THR A 233 -3.71 12.75 0.72
N SER A 234 -4.63 12.60 -0.20
CA SER A 234 -5.93 13.25 -0.23
C SER A 234 -6.94 12.33 -0.90
N TYR A 235 -8.20 12.41 -0.54
CA TYR A 235 -9.25 11.63 -1.20
C TYR A 235 -9.24 11.88 -2.71
N THR A 236 -9.45 10.83 -3.47
CA THR A 236 -9.40 10.88 -4.94
C THR A 236 -10.25 11.99 -5.56
N PRO A 237 -11.50 12.25 -5.11
CA PRO A 237 -12.28 13.37 -5.63
C PRO A 237 -11.59 14.74 -5.44
N MET A 238 -10.89 14.92 -4.30
CA MET A 238 -10.17 16.17 -4.03
C MET A 238 -8.91 16.29 -4.90
N VAL A 239 -8.13 15.21 -5.08
CA VAL A 239 -6.96 15.18 -5.99
C VAL A 239 -7.39 15.56 -7.41
N HIS A 240 -8.52 15.03 -7.87
CA HIS A 240 -9.08 15.36 -9.18
C HIS A 240 -9.49 16.83 -9.26
N ALA A 241 -10.27 17.32 -8.28
CA ALA A 241 -10.73 18.71 -8.26
C ALA A 241 -9.57 19.72 -8.21
N MET A 242 -8.53 19.45 -7.40
CA MET A 242 -7.33 20.29 -7.33
C MET A 242 -6.58 20.32 -8.66
N THR A 243 -6.43 19.15 -9.32
CA THR A 243 -5.72 19.04 -10.59
C THR A 243 -6.50 19.72 -11.72
N GLU A 244 -7.82 19.56 -11.78
CA GLU A 244 -8.70 20.23 -12.73
C GLU A 244 -8.67 21.75 -12.54
N TYR A 245 -8.67 22.22 -11.28
CA TYR A 245 -8.55 23.65 -10.98
C TYR A 245 -7.20 24.20 -11.47
N ALA A 246 -6.08 23.52 -11.18
CA ALA A 246 -4.76 23.93 -11.65
C ALA A 246 -4.70 23.98 -13.20
N HIS A 247 -5.34 23.02 -13.88
CA HIS A 247 -5.49 23.02 -15.34
C HIS A 247 -6.27 24.25 -15.82
N ALA A 248 -7.42 24.52 -15.22
CA ALA A 248 -8.29 25.64 -15.60
C ALA A 248 -7.60 27.01 -15.40
N GLN A 249 -6.73 27.13 -14.37
CA GLN A 249 -5.90 28.31 -14.14
C GLN A 249 -4.66 28.39 -15.03
N GLY A 250 -4.45 27.41 -15.93
CA GLY A 250 -3.36 27.41 -16.90
C GLY A 250 -1.98 27.12 -16.29
N PHE A 251 -1.88 26.44 -15.14
CA PHE A 251 -0.60 26.04 -14.55
C PHE A 251 0.25 25.26 -15.55
N LYS A 252 1.57 25.57 -15.60
CA LYS A 252 2.52 24.99 -16.55
C LYS A 252 3.71 24.31 -15.87
N GLY A 253 3.74 24.35 -14.52
CA GLY A 253 4.81 23.74 -13.74
C GLY A 253 4.63 22.23 -13.59
N GLN A 254 5.45 21.64 -12.74
CA GLN A 254 5.42 20.22 -12.43
C GLN A 254 4.34 19.92 -11.39
N ILE A 255 3.64 18.79 -11.55
CA ILE A 255 2.78 18.24 -10.49
C ILE A 255 3.35 16.90 -10.03
N ILE A 256 3.34 16.69 -8.71
CA ILE A 256 3.61 15.41 -8.04
C ILE A 256 2.49 15.11 -7.04
N SER A 257 2.04 13.88 -7.01
CA SER A 257 0.99 13.43 -6.07
C SER A 257 1.38 12.15 -5.37
N CYS A 258 0.88 11.97 -4.16
CA CYS A 258 1.01 10.70 -3.43
C CYS A 258 0.28 9.58 -4.18
N THR A 259 -0.96 9.84 -4.59
CA THR A 259 -1.80 8.93 -5.38
C THR A 259 -2.33 9.68 -6.61
N LEU A 260 -2.68 8.93 -7.64
CA LEU A 260 -3.35 9.45 -8.84
C LEU A 260 -4.33 8.39 -9.37
N ASP A 261 -5.23 7.96 -8.49
CA ASP A 261 -6.25 6.96 -8.84
C ASP A 261 -7.14 7.47 -9.97
N TYR A 262 -7.55 6.56 -10.87
CA TYR A 262 -8.40 6.87 -12.04
C TYR A 262 -7.83 8.00 -12.92
N TYR A 263 -6.50 8.02 -13.10
CA TYR A 263 -5.80 9.07 -13.85
C TYR A 263 -6.31 9.22 -15.29
N ASP A 264 -6.81 8.15 -15.90
CA ASP A 264 -7.42 8.16 -17.25
C ASP A 264 -8.63 9.08 -17.33
N GLN A 265 -9.49 9.08 -16.30
CA GLN A 265 -10.62 10.00 -16.18
C GLN A 265 -10.13 11.45 -16.05
N LEU A 266 -9.06 11.68 -15.30
CA LEU A 266 -8.49 13.02 -15.11
C LEU A 266 -7.85 13.53 -16.40
N VAL A 267 -7.14 12.66 -17.15
CA VAL A 267 -6.63 12.98 -18.49
C VAL A 267 -7.78 13.37 -19.44
N ALA A 268 -8.91 12.68 -19.39
CA ALA A 268 -10.07 12.96 -20.23
C ALA A 268 -10.73 14.31 -19.88
N ARG A 269 -10.73 14.70 -18.57
CA ARG A 269 -11.34 15.98 -18.13
C ARG A 269 -10.39 17.18 -18.22
N THR A 270 -9.08 16.93 -18.34
CA THR A 270 -8.06 17.97 -18.51
C THR A 270 -7.49 17.95 -19.93
N SER A 271 -6.29 17.44 -20.12
CA SER A 271 -5.72 17.09 -21.41
C SER A 271 -4.46 16.23 -21.26
N VAL A 272 -4.14 15.44 -22.31
CA VAL A 272 -2.87 14.70 -22.37
C VAL A 272 -1.66 15.61 -22.17
N GLY A 273 -1.66 16.79 -22.81
CA GLY A 273 -0.54 17.72 -22.73
C GLY A 273 -0.36 18.35 -21.33
N PHE A 274 -1.44 18.59 -20.60
CA PHE A 274 -1.37 19.10 -19.23
C PHE A 274 -0.86 18.03 -18.26
N MET A 275 -1.31 16.80 -18.44
CA MET A 275 -0.95 15.67 -17.57
C MET A 275 0.42 15.07 -17.92
N GLU A 276 1.05 15.47 -19.04
CA GLU A 276 2.37 14.94 -19.44
C GLU A 276 3.42 15.21 -18.37
N GLY A 277 4.13 14.17 -17.95
CA GLY A 277 5.16 14.24 -16.92
C GLY A 277 4.65 14.35 -15.47
N PHE A 278 3.35 14.25 -15.21
CA PHE A 278 2.82 14.15 -13.85
C PHE A 278 3.48 12.99 -13.10
N VAL A 279 3.97 13.18 -11.88
CA VAL A 279 4.74 12.20 -11.11
C VAL A 279 3.88 11.60 -10.00
N PHE A 280 3.91 10.29 -9.88
CA PHE A 280 3.29 9.52 -8.79
C PHE A 280 3.99 8.16 -8.63
N GLN A 281 3.49 7.22 -7.80
CA GLN A 281 4.27 6.04 -7.43
C GLN A 281 3.57 4.70 -7.69
N PHE A 282 2.43 4.68 -8.40
CA PHE A 282 1.63 3.48 -8.61
C PHE A 282 1.53 3.14 -10.10
N PRO A 283 2.21 2.07 -10.57
CA PRO A 283 2.24 1.70 -11.97
C PRO A 283 1.01 0.90 -12.39
N ASP A 284 0.72 0.94 -13.69
CA ASP A 284 -0.03 -0.12 -14.33
C ASP A 284 0.84 -1.37 -14.49
N PHE A 285 0.25 -2.55 -14.31
CA PHE A 285 1.02 -3.80 -14.29
C PHE A 285 1.23 -4.40 -15.67
N ASP A 286 0.84 -3.70 -16.74
CA ASP A 286 1.24 -3.98 -18.12
C ASP A 286 2.58 -3.31 -18.50
N ASP A 287 3.21 -2.55 -17.60
CA ASP A 287 4.49 -1.91 -17.86
C ASP A 287 5.59 -2.95 -18.05
N GLU A 288 6.37 -2.80 -19.14
CA GLU A 288 7.43 -3.74 -19.52
C GLU A 288 8.52 -3.90 -18.46
N LYS A 289 8.74 -2.90 -17.59
CA LYS A 289 9.69 -2.96 -16.48
C LYS A 289 9.26 -3.88 -15.32
N LEU A 290 8.06 -4.41 -15.38
CA LEU A 290 7.54 -5.39 -14.43
C LEU A 290 7.58 -6.84 -14.95
N THR A 291 8.02 -7.07 -16.19
CA THR A 291 8.01 -8.40 -16.81
C THR A 291 8.92 -9.43 -16.14
N ASP A 292 9.95 -8.97 -15.44
CA ASP A 292 10.89 -9.80 -14.67
C ASP A 292 10.53 -9.94 -13.18
N LYS A 293 9.44 -9.32 -12.74
CA LYS A 293 9.01 -9.37 -11.34
C LYS A 293 8.28 -10.69 -11.03
N THR A 294 8.54 -11.22 -9.84
CA THR A 294 8.02 -12.52 -9.39
C THR A 294 7.02 -12.33 -8.26
N PHE A 295 5.82 -11.88 -8.58
CA PHE A 295 4.69 -11.76 -7.66
C PHE A 295 3.38 -12.08 -8.39
N PHE A 296 2.29 -12.29 -7.66
CA PHE A 296 0.99 -12.69 -8.19
C PHE A 296 1.09 -13.91 -9.11
N PHE A 297 1.58 -15.02 -8.55
CA PHE A 297 1.81 -16.27 -9.31
C PHE A 297 2.77 -16.09 -10.51
N ASN A 298 3.70 -15.14 -10.43
CA ASN A 298 4.63 -14.76 -11.50
C ASN A 298 3.96 -14.24 -12.77
N GLN A 299 2.82 -13.61 -12.65
CA GLN A 299 2.00 -13.14 -13.78
C GLN A 299 1.46 -11.72 -13.56
N PRO A 300 2.32 -10.70 -13.32
CA PRO A 300 1.83 -9.34 -13.05
C PRO A 300 0.94 -8.80 -14.17
N LYS A 301 1.37 -8.93 -15.45
CA LYS A 301 0.53 -8.53 -16.59
C LYS A 301 -0.75 -9.36 -16.70
N GLY A 302 -0.68 -10.66 -16.49
CA GLY A 302 -1.87 -11.53 -16.51
C GLY A 302 -2.88 -11.14 -15.44
N PHE A 303 -2.39 -10.76 -14.25
CA PHE A 303 -3.24 -10.22 -13.17
C PHE A 303 -3.91 -8.90 -13.57
N PHE A 304 -3.15 -7.97 -14.16
CA PHE A 304 -3.67 -6.69 -14.64
C PHE A 304 -4.72 -6.86 -15.73
N ASP A 305 -4.46 -7.74 -16.72
CA ASP A 305 -5.39 -8.04 -17.80
C ASP A 305 -6.69 -8.67 -17.27
N GLU A 306 -6.59 -9.65 -16.34
CA GLU A 306 -7.75 -10.29 -15.68
C GLU A 306 -8.55 -9.26 -14.86
N TYR A 307 -7.84 -8.38 -14.12
CA TYR A 307 -8.49 -7.33 -13.33
C TYR A 307 -9.31 -6.40 -14.22
N ASN A 308 -8.70 -5.85 -15.26
CA ASN A 308 -9.39 -4.92 -16.18
C ASN A 308 -10.50 -5.58 -17.01
N HIS A 309 -10.39 -6.90 -17.23
CA HIS A 309 -11.47 -7.67 -17.85
C HIS A 309 -12.67 -7.81 -16.92
N ARG A 310 -12.47 -8.08 -15.63
CA ARG A 310 -13.56 -8.26 -14.65
C ARG A 310 -14.12 -6.95 -14.14
N PHE A 311 -13.27 -5.96 -13.94
CA PHE A 311 -13.57 -4.69 -13.26
C PHE A 311 -13.04 -3.50 -14.05
N PRO A 312 -13.55 -3.25 -15.28
CA PRO A 312 -13.00 -2.24 -16.17
C PRO A 312 -13.11 -0.84 -15.56
N GLY A 313 -12.03 -0.06 -15.67
CA GLY A 313 -11.97 1.34 -15.22
C GLY A 313 -11.90 1.54 -13.71
N THR A 314 -11.63 0.47 -12.93
CA THR A 314 -11.53 0.54 -11.47
C THR A 314 -10.14 0.24 -10.93
N TRP A 315 -9.11 0.15 -11.78
CA TRP A 315 -7.74 -0.06 -11.34
C TRP A 315 -7.20 1.16 -10.58
N THR A 316 -6.68 0.89 -9.38
CA THR A 316 -6.01 1.87 -8.51
C THR A 316 -4.77 1.25 -7.88
N ALA A 317 -4.05 2.00 -7.08
CA ALA A 317 -2.93 1.53 -6.27
C ALA A 317 -3.28 0.25 -5.48
N VAL A 318 -4.38 0.29 -4.73
CA VAL A 318 -4.76 -0.82 -3.86
C VAL A 318 -5.23 -2.08 -4.58
N SER A 319 -5.49 -2.01 -5.90
CA SER A 319 -5.89 -3.18 -6.69
C SER A 319 -4.91 -4.35 -6.57
N TRP A 320 -3.63 -4.05 -6.31
CA TRP A 320 -2.56 -5.03 -6.16
C TRP A 320 -1.90 -5.04 -4.76
N GLU A 321 -1.99 -3.94 -3.99
CA GLU A 321 -1.31 -3.82 -2.70
C GLU A 321 -1.81 -4.86 -1.69
N TYR A 322 -3.12 -5.03 -1.56
CA TYR A 322 -3.67 -6.09 -0.72
C TYR A 322 -3.33 -7.49 -1.24
N VAL A 323 -3.21 -7.66 -2.56
CA VAL A 323 -2.79 -8.95 -3.14
C VAL A 323 -1.34 -9.26 -2.81
N ALA A 324 -0.46 -8.25 -2.76
CA ALA A 324 0.92 -8.43 -2.30
C ALA A 324 0.97 -8.94 -0.84
N ILE A 325 0.07 -8.48 0.02
CA ILE A 325 -0.06 -8.99 1.40
C ILE A 325 -0.41 -10.48 1.39
N LEU A 326 -1.37 -10.87 0.55
CA LEU A 326 -1.81 -12.26 0.42
C LEU A 326 -0.68 -13.17 -0.08
N ASP A 327 0.12 -12.72 -1.04
CA ASP A 327 1.27 -13.49 -1.53
C ASP A 327 2.31 -13.75 -0.43
N ILE A 328 2.64 -12.72 0.36
CA ILE A 328 3.59 -12.83 1.47
C ILE A 328 3.03 -13.73 2.57
N TRP A 329 1.75 -13.56 2.91
CA TRP A 329 1.07 -14.40 3.90
C TRP A 329 1.00 -15.86 3.46
N HIS A 330 0.64 -16.12 2.21
CA HIS A 330 0.58 -17.45 1.62
C HIS A 330 1.93 -18.17 1.72
N ALA A 331 3.01 -17.52 1.28
CA ALA A 331 4.36 -18.07 1.35
C ALA A 331 4.77 -18.40 2.81
N ALA A 332 4.40 -17.54 3.77
CA ALA A 332 4.69 -17.76 5.18
C ALA A 332 3.88 -18.93 5.78
N VAL A 333 2.59 -19.05 5.45
CA VAL A 333 1.73 -20.15 5.89
C VAL A 333 2.25 -21.49 5.37
N GLU A 334 2.59 -21.61 4.09
CA GLU A 334 3.13 -22.83 3.53
C GLU A 334 4.49 -23.18 4.17
N LYS A 335 5.35 -22.19 4.41
CA LYS A 335 6.64 -22.40 5.07
C LYS A 335 6.52 -22.92 6.49
N CYS A 336 5.61 -22.36 7.31
CA CYS A 336 5.44 -22.80 8.69
C CYS A 336 4.38 -23.89 8.87
N ASN A 337 3.69 -24.30 7.82
CA ASN A 337 2.58 -25.27 7.85
C ASN A 337 1.50 -24.93 8.89
N SER A 338 1.20 -23.64 9.05
CA SER A 338 0.27 -23.15 10.07
C SER A 338 -0.40 -21.85 9.64
N VAL A 339 -1.62 -21.61 10.11
CA VAL A 339 -2.32 -20.31 10.01
C VAL A 339 -2.32 -19.55 11.33
N ASN A 340 -1.61 -20.05 12.34
CA ASN A 340 -1.50 -19.40 13.64
C ASN A 340 -0.66 -18.12 13.54
N SER A 341 -1.19 -17.00 14.04
CA SER A 341 -0.59 -15.68 13.90
C SER A 341 0.88 -15.60 14.34
N PRO A 342 1.29 -16.11 15.53
CA PRO A 342 2.68 -16.11 15.94
C PRO A 342 3.59 -16.88 14.98
N SER A 343 3.17 -18.06 14.51
CA SER A 343 3.96 -18.90 13.59
C SER A 343 4.11 -18.25 12.22
N VAL A 344 3.02 -17.68 11.69
CA VAL A 344 3.03 -17.00 10.39
C VAL A 344 3.90 -15.75 10.44
N LEU A 345 3.76 -14.91 11.49
CA LEU A 345 4.60 -13.72 11.66
C LEU A 345 6.08 -14.08 11.79
N ALA A 346 6.40 -15.11 12.59
CA ALA A 346 7.78 -15.60 12.70
C ALA A 346 8.32 -16.10 11.35
N ALA A 347 7.51 -16.81 10.57
CA ALA A 347 7.89 -17.25 9.23
C ALA A 347 8.10 -16.08 8.26
N MET A 348 7.24 -15.06 8.29
CA MET A 348 7.42 -13.83 7.53
C MET A 348 8.74 -13.14 7.85
N LYS A 349 9.08 -13.02 9.15
CA LYS A 349 10.33 -12.39 9.61
C LYS A 349 11.57 -13.20 9.20
N GLN A 350 11.49 -14.53 9.23
CA GLN A 350 12.60 -15.44 8.88
C GLN A 350 12.82 -15.56 7.36
N LEU A 351 11.89 -15.14 6.53
CA LEU A 351 12.06 -15.17 5.08
C LEU A 351 13.22 -14.28 4.61
N GLY A 352 13.75 -13.42 5.49
CA GLY A 352 15.00 -12.65 5.34
C GLY A 352 14.96 -11.65 4.18
N HIS A 353 14.79 -12.15 2.98
CA HIS A 353 14.43 -11.38 1.79
C HIS A 353 13.02 -11.78 1.39
N VAL A 354 12.04 -11.02 1.85
CA VAL A 354 10.67 -11.15 1.35
C VAL A 354 10.65 -10.52 -0.03
N THR A 355 10.15 -11.25 -1.02
CA THR A 355 9.92 -10.64 -2.33
C THR A 355 8.71 -9.73 -2.20
N HIS A 356 8.97 -8.45 -2.08
CA HIS A 356 8.00 -7.38 -2.24
C HIS A 356 7.57 -7.30 -3.71
N ALA A 357 6.46 -6.66 -4.01
CA ALA A 357 5.94 -6.53 -5.37
C ALA A 357 6.97 -6.02 -6.40
N PHE A 358 7.97 -5.25 -5.97
CA PHE A 358 8.99 -4.69 -6.85
C PHE A 358 10.40 -5.23 -6.65
N GLY A 359 10.56 -6.28 -5.85
CA GLY A 359 11.84 -6.92 -5.62
C GLY A 359 12.15 -7.20 -4.16
N PRO A 360 13.42 -7.40 -3.80
CA PRO A 360 13.81 -7.69 -2.42
C PRO A 360 13.49 -6.54 -1.48
N ALA A 361 12.92 -6.87 -0.32
CA ALA A 361 12.60 -5.93 0.74
C ALA A 361 12.98 -6.50 2.10
N HIS A 362 13.04 -5.67 3.12
CA HIS A 362 13.39 -6.06 4.48
C HIS A 362 12.50 -5.35 5.50
N TRP A 363 12.37 -5.98 6.67
CA TRP A 363 11.60 -5.43 7.77
C TRP A 363 12.28 -4.22 8.38
N TRP A 364 11.49 -3.20 8.68
CA TRP A 364 11.93 -1.90 9.15
C TRP A 364 10.82 -1.23 9.99
N GLY A 365 11.18 -0.23 10.80
CA GLY A 365 10.21 0.62 11.47
C GLY A 365 10.54 0.98 12.91
N GLU A 366 11.45 0.25 13.60
CA GLU A 366 11.75 0.43 15.02
C GLU A 366 12.03 1.89 15.38
N SER A 367 12.83 2.58 14.57
CA SER A 367 13.23 3.99 14.83
C SER A 367 12.08 4.99 14.76
N MET A 368 10.98 4.67 14.08
CA MET A 368 9.81 5.56 13.87
C MET A 368 8.53 5.03 14.48
N PHE A 369 8.35 3.73 14.47
CA PHE A 369 7.12 3.06 14.89
C PHE A 369 7.30 2.17 16.11
N GLY A 370 8.53 2.12 16.67
CA GLY A 370 8.86 1.32 17.85
C GLY A 370 8.92 -0.18 17.60
N ILE A 371 8.67 -0.63 16.36
CA ILE A 371 8.69 -2.04 15.97
C ILE A 371 9.02 -2.18 14.47
N ASP A 372 9.80 -3.21 14.12
CA ASP A 372 10.18 -3.52 12.74
C ASP A 372 9.12 -4.37 12.02
N ASN A 373 7.93 -3.83 11.84
CA ASN A 373 6.80 -4.51 11.22
C ASN A 373 6.37 -3.91 9.86
N ALA A 374 7.10 -2.92 9.34
CA ALA A 374 6.95 -2.44 7.98
C ALA A 374 7.96 -3.10 7.04
N LEU A 375 7.56 -3.38 5.80
CA LEU A 375 8.43 -3.95 4.78
C LEU A 375 8.86 -2.85 3.81
N VAL A 376 10.15 -2.58 3.70
CA VAL A 376 10.70 -1.55 2.81
C VAL A 376 11.60 -2.15 1.73
N GLY A 377 11.42 -1.70 0.51
CA GLY A 377 12.21 -2.12 -0.66
C GLY A 377 12.37 -1.00 -1.67
N ASP A 378 12.73 -1.35 -2.89
CA ASP A 378 12.71 -0.42 -4.01
C ASP A 378 11.25 -0.14 -4.42
N TRP A 379 10.99 1.09 -4.87
CA TRP A 379 9.63 1.53 -5.24
C TRP A 379 9.64 2.25 -6.59
N PRO A 380 8.63 2.04 -7.46
CA PRO A 380 8.57 2.70 -8.76
C PRO A 380 8.33 4.20 -8.63
N VAL A 381 8.90 4.94 -9.55
CA VAL A 381 8.52 6.30 -9.90
C VAL A 381 7.78 6.23 -11.21
N VAL A 382 6.56 6.70 -11.25
CA VAL A 382 5.68 6.64 -12.41
C VAL A 382 5.48 8.05 -12.95
N THR A 383 5.48 8.18 -14.26
CA THR A 383 5.11 9.42 -14.95
C THR A 383 4.05 9.16 -16.00
N LEU A 384 3.17 10.12 -16.22
CA LEU A 384 2.28 10.05 -17.37
C LEU A 384 3.04 10.40 -18.66
N LYS A 385 2.94 9.54 -19.66
CA LYS A 385 3.46 9.72 -21.01
C LYS A 385 2.36 9.43 -22.03
N ASN A 386 2.04 10.43 -22.84
CA ASN A 386 0.95 10.33 -23.81
C ASN A 386 -0.37 9.82 -23.17
N GLY A 387 -0.68 10.29 -21.95
CA GLY A 387 -1.86 9.92 -21.20
C GLY A 387 -1.86 8.51 -20.58
N LYS A 388 -0.70 7.83 -20.51
CA LYS A 388 -0.54 6.51 -19.91
C LYS A 388 0.50 6.52 -18.80
N ALA A 389 0.23 5.79 -17.74
CA ALA A 389 1.19 5.55 -16.67
C ALA A 389 2.39 4.74 -17.19
N LYS A 390 3.59 5.23 -16.91
CA LYS A 390 4.86 4.56 -17.29
C LYS A 390 5.87 4.66 -16.15
N ILE A 391 6.49 3.55 -15.81
CA ILE A 391 7.57 3.52 -14.83
C ILE A 391 8.77 4.26 -15.43
N ALA A 392 9.15 5.38 -14.81
CA ALA A 392 10.34 6.11 -15.19
C ALA A 392 11.60 5.44 -14.63
N ALA A 393 11.57 5.10 -13.32
CA ALA A 393 12.68 4.49 -12.59
C ALA A 393 12.18 3.68 -11.40
N PHE A 394 13.10 2.96 -10.74
CA PHE A 394 12.90 2.46 -9.37
C PHE A 394 13.82 3.22 -8.43
N GLY A 395 13.26 3.77 -7.37
CA GLY A 395 13.99 4.41 -6.28
C GLY A 395 14.14 3.48 -5.09
N SER A 396 15.28 3.55 -4.40
CA SER A 396 15.53 2.70 -3.22
C SER A 396 15.15 3.42 -1.93
N ILE A 397 13.99 3.07 -1.36
CA ILE A 397 13.56 3.59 -0.05
C ILE A 397 14.62 3.30 1.03
N PRO A 398 15.16 2.07 1.16
CA PRO A 398 16.19 1.78 2.17
C PRO A 398 17.43 2.66 2.04
N ARG A 399 17.89 2.91 0.81
CA ARG A 399 19.05 3.78 0.57
C ARG A 399 18.76 5.23 0.94
N TRP A 400 17.56 5.70 0.63
CA TRP A 400 17.12 7.05 1.02
C TRP A 400 17.01 7.17 2.54
N LEU A 401 16.39 6.22 3.23
CA LEU A 401 16.28 6.19 4.69
C LEU A 401 17.64 6.15 5.39
N LYS A 402 18.61 5.41 4.84
CA LYS A 402 19.98 5.39 5.36
C LYS A 402 20.63 6.79 5.34
N ARG A 403 20.34 7.61 4.33
CA ARG A 403 20.91 8.96 4.18
C ARG A 403 20.10 10.02 4.93
N HIS A 404 18.79 9.90 4.93
CA HIS A 404 17.87 10.98 5.32
C HIS A 404 16.81 10.54 6.35
N GLY A 405 16.92 9.35 6.94
CA GLY A 405 15.94 8.86 7.93
C GLY A 405 15.82 9.76 9.19
N GLY A 406 16.93 10.39 9.60
CA GLY A 406 16.89 11.37 10.69
C GLY A 406 16.04 12.61 10.37
N LEU A 407 16.10 13.09 9.12
CA LEU A 407 15.28 14.20 8.66
C LEU A 407 13.79 13.80 8.61
N LEU A 408 13.49 12.60 8.08
CA LEU A 408 12.12 12.08 8.08
C LEU A 408 11.57 11.97 9.51
N LYS A 409 12.35 11.43 10.45
CA LYS A 409 11.97 11.35 11.87
C LYS A 409 11.68 12.72 12.47
N GLN A 410 12.48 13.72 12.11
CA GLN A 410 12.27 15.10 12.56
C GLN A 410 10.94 15.66 12.05
N GLU A 411 10.61 15.50 10.77
CA GLU A 411 9.35 16.00 10.19
C GLU A 411 8.14 15.21 10.72
N MET A 412 8.25 13.90 10.89
CA MET A 412 7.22 13.09 11.54
C MET A 412 6.97 13.58 12.99
N SER A 413 8.04 13.84 13.75
CA SER A 413 7.93 14.36 15.10
C SER A 413 7.28 15.75 15.15
N ALA A 414 7.62 16.63 14.20
CA ALA A 414 7.07 17.99 14.14
C ALA A 414 5.55 18.00 13.89
N LEU A 415 5.01 16.97 13.26
CA LEU A 415 3.58 16.79 13.03
C LEU A 415 2.90 15.82 14.00
N GLY A 416 3.58 15.39 15.07
CA GLY A 416 3.01 14.48 16.06
C GLY A 416 2.79 13.06 15.56
N GLN A 417 3.54 12.62 14.53
CA GLN A 417 3.30 11.37 13.81
C GLN A 417 4.20 10.20 14.27
N LEU A 418 5.08 10.39 15.23
CA LEU A 418 5.80 9.27 15.84
C LEU A 418 4.85 8.45 16.72
N TRP A 419 5.12 7.15 16.84
CA TRP A 419 4.24 6.21 17.54
C TRP A 419 3.92 6.63 18.99
N GLU A 420 4.90 7.12 19.76
CA GLU A 420 4.67 7.59 21.13
C GLU A 420 3.76 8.82 21.19
N GLN A 421 3.84 9.69 20.20
CA GLN A 421 3.01 10.90 20.12
C GLN A 421 1.56 10.55 19.77
N ARG A 422 1.37 9.63 18.81
CA ARG A 422 0.05 9.14 18.38
C ARG A 422 -0.68 8.37 19.50
N LEU A 423 0.02 7.56 20.28
CA LEU A 423 -0.57 6.87 21.44
C LEU A 423 -1.06 7.85 22.51
N ARG A 424 -0.33 8.94 22.76
CA ARG A 424 -0.73 9.98 23.73
C ARG A 424 -1.98 10.72 23.27
N SER A 425 -2.08 11.07 21.99
CA SER A 425 -3.25 11.77 21.46
C SER A 425 -4.50 10.91 21.43
N SER A 426 -4.38 9.57 21.35
CA SER A 426 -5.51 8.63 21.42
C SER A 426 -6.05 8.36 22.83
N GLY A 427 -5.62 9.10 23.87
CA GLY A 427 -6.10 8.93 25.25
C GLY A 427 -5.51 7.75 26.02
N ASN A 428 -4.68 6.90 25.41
CA ASN A 428 -4.01 5.74 26.03
C ASN A 428 -2.68 6.12 26.71
N GLY A 429 -2.35 7.39 26.83
CA GLY A 429 -1.08 7.89 27.34
C GLY A 429 -0.86 7.72 28.85
N THR A 430 -1.85 7.28 29.62
CA THR A 430 -1.72 7.11 31.10
C THR A 430 -1.04 5.81 31.52
N ALA A 431 -0.96 4.80 30.65
CA ALA A 431 -0.39 3.49 31.00
C ALA A 431 1.14 3.38 30.80
N LEU A 432 1.77 4.33 30.06
CA LEU A 432 3.20 4.22 29.69
C LEU A 432 4.17 5.01 30.60
N GLN A 433 3.68 5.85 31.52
CA GLN A 433 4.56 6.66 32.39
C GLN A 433 5.39 5.85 33.40
N GLY A 434 5.25 4.52 33.47
CA GLY A 434 5.95 3.64 34.41
C GLY A 434 6.70 2.46 33.80
N ARG A 435 6.73 2.31 32.47
CA ARG A 435 7.40 1.16 31.83
C ARG A 435 8.70 1.57 31.16
N THR A 436 9.82 1.11 31.71
CA THR A 436 11.12 1.20 31.05
C THR A 436 11.20 0.14 29.94
N PRO A 437 12.04 0.33 28.89
CA PRO A 437 12.21 -0.65 27.81
C PRO A 437 12.59 -2.07 28.30
N GLU A 438 13.24 -2.19 29.46
CA GLU A 438 13.64 -3.47 30.04
C GLU A 438 12.48 -4.29 30.63
N SER A 439 11.35 -3.65 30.97
CA SER A 439 10.19 -4.37 31.54
C SER A 439 9.30 -5.05 30.48
N LEU A 440 9.54 -4.83 29.18
CA LEU A 440 8.79 -5.42 28.08
C LEU A 440 9.39 -6.73 27.55
N LEU A 441 10.60 -7.08 27.97
CA LEU A 441 11.31 -8.31 27.54
C LEU A 441 11.13 -9.50 28.47
N GLN A 442 10.38 -9.36 29.57
CA GLN A 442 10.20 -10.42 30.58
C GLN A 442 8.73 -10.91 30.71
N LYS A 443 8.05 -11.16 29.60
CA LYS A 443 6.84 -12.00 29.63
C LYS A 443 6.68 -12.83 28.36
#